data_510fb479f7562a6bd0ddfc60e326b472
#
_entry.id   510fb479f7562a6bd0ddfc60e326b472
#
_cell.length_a   1.000
_cell.length_b   1.000
_cell.length_c   1.000
_cell.angle_alpha   90.00
_cell.angle_beta   90.00
_cell.angle_gamma   90.00
#
_symmetry.space_group_name_H-M   'P 1'
#
loop_
_entity.id
_entity.type
_entity.pdbx_description
1 polymer ?
#
loop_
_entity_poly.entity_id
_entity_poly.type
_entity_poly.pdbx_seq_one_letter_code
_entity_poly.pdbx_strand_id
1 'polypeptide(L)'
;MMGADTMPKYWLPWLVGMPAEQSRAACALIFGGVLERLPALKVMLAHGGGSFPYSIGRIEHGFRMRPDLVATDNARNPREYMSRLYFDSCVHDDAALRYLLATAGTDRVMLGTDYPFPLGEQEPGSGIEALGLGDAERARLFHGTALEWLGVPISRFQTVAAVA
;
A
#
# COMPACT_ATOMS: atom_id res chain seq x y z
N MET A 1 17.50 6.45 -2.37
CA MET A 1 16.73 5.42 -3.09
C MET A 1 17.55 4.15 -3.15
N MET A 2 16.95 3.01 -2.80
CA MET A 2 17.65 1.72 -2.78
C MET A 2 18.21 1.40 -4.15
N GLY A 3 19.48 1.01 -4.21
CA GLY A 3 20.15 0.63 -5.44
C GLY A 3 20.55 1.78 -6.36
N ALA A 4 20.41 3.05 -5.96
CA ALA A 4 20.80 4.18 -6.80
C ALA A 4 22.26 4.07 -7.28
N ASP A 5 23.15 3.64 -6.38
CA ASP A 5 24.57 3.49 -6.69
C ASP A 5 24.91 2.21 -7.48
N THR A 6 24.09 1.17 -7.35
CA THR A 6 24.31 -0.15 -7.96
C THR A 6 23.49 -0.38 -9.22
N MET A 7 22.48 0.43 -9.46
CA MET A 7 21.56 0.33 -10.60
C MET A 7 21.43 1.66 -11.37
N PRO A 8 22.52 2.27 -11.86
CA PRO A 8 22.48 3.63 -12.42
C PRO A 8 21.84 3.72 -13.81
N LYS A 9 21.57 2.58 -14.47
CA LYS A 9 21.00 2.51 -15.83
C LYS A 9 19.57 2.01 -15.82
N TYR A 10 18.87 2.18 -16.97
CA TYR A 10 17.54 1.62 -17.27
C TYR A 10 16.45 2.05 -16.30
N TRP A 11 16.65 3.19 -15.66
CA TRP A 11 15.71 3.73 -14.66
C TRP A 11 15.42 2.77 -13.49
N LEU A 12 16.30 1.79 -13.26
CA LEU A 12 16.13 0.73 -12.25
C LEU A 12 15.93 1.23 -10.82
N PRO A 13 16.51 2.36 -10.37
CA PRO A 13 16.19 2.88 -9.05
C PRO A 13 14.68 3.13 -8.85
N TRP A 14 13.98 3.57 -9.89
CA TRP A 14 12.54 3.80 -9.87
C TRP A 14 11.75 2.51 -10.07
N LEU A 15 12.14 1.71 -11.07
CA LEU A 15 11.40 0.50 -11.44
C LEU A 15 11.56 -0.65 -10.42
N VAL A 16 12.70 -0.73 -9.76
CA VAL A 16 13.05 -1.83 -8.84
C VAL A 16 13.37 -1.33 -7.44
N GLY A 17 14.17 -0.28 -7.32
CA GLY A 17 14.65 0.23 -6.03
C GLY A 17 13.51 0.77 -5.17
N MET A 18 12.62 1.57 -5.73
CA MET A 18 11.49 2.15 -5.01
C MET A 18 10.51 1.09 -4.48
N PRO A 19 10.05 0.11 -5.27
CA PRO A 19 9.26 -1.00 -4.75
C PRO A 19 9.95 -1.81 -3.64
N ALA A 20 11.26 -1.98 -3.71
CA ALA A 20 12.04 -2.66 -2.68
C ALA A 20 12.14 -1.83 -1.39
N GLU A 21 12.21 -0.50 -1.49
CA GLU A 21 12.18 0.38 -0.32
C GLU A 21 10.86 0.31 0.45
N GLN A 22 9.73 0.18 -0.24
CA GLN A 22 8.42 -0.02 0.41
C GLN A 22 8.45 -1.28 1.28
N SER A 23 8.98 -2.38 0.76
CA SER A 23 9.11 -3.63 1.52
C SER A 23 10.04 -3.48 2.72
N ARG A 24 11.17 -2.80 2.54
CA ARG A 24 12.11 -2.53 3.63
C ARG A 24 11.48 -1.66 4.71
N ALA A 25 10.77 -0.61 4.33
CA ALA A 25 10.09 0.29 5.25
C ALA A 25 9.00 -0.44 6.04
N ALA A 26 8.15 -1.25 5.37
CA ALA A 26 7.14 -2.06 6.03
C ALA A 26 7.76 -3.02 7.05
N CYS A 27 8.80 -3.76 6.67
CA CYS A 27 9.51 -4.66 7.57
C CYS A 27 10.13 -3.91 8.78
N ALA A 28 10.73 -2.74 8.56
CA ALA A 28 11.30 -1.94 9.64
C ALA A 28 10.24 -1.47 10.65
N LEU A 29 9.07 -1.03 10.16
CA LEU A 29 7.95 -0.63 11.02
C LEU A 29 7.39 -1.81 11.81
N ILE A 30 7.22 -2.96 11.17
CA ILE A 30 6.65 -4.17 11.76
C ILE A 30 7.63 -4.77 12.77
N PHE A 31 8.84 -5.13 12.34
CA PHE A 31 9.80 -5.81 13.20
C PHE A 31 10.33 -4.91 14.32
N GLY A 32 10.49 -3.61 14.06
CA GLY A 32 10.82 -2.64 15.10
C GLY A 32 9.67 -2.35 16.08
N GLY A 33 8.50 -2.99 15.95
CA GLY A 33 7.37 -2.86 16.87
C GLY A 33 6.74 -1.45 16.92
N VAL A 34 6.93 -0.64 15.86
CA VAL A 34 6.40 0.74 15.82
C VAL A 34 4.88 0.76 15.91
N LEU A 35 4.22 -0.12 15.14
CA LEU A 35 2.76 -0.21 15.11
C LEU A 35 2.15 -0.75 16.41
N GLU A 36 2.92 -1.51 17.21
CA GLU A 36 2.50 -1.95 18.54
C GLU A 36 2.62 -0.83 19.58
N ARG A 37 3.72 -0.06 19.52
CA ARG A 37 3.90 1.10 20.41
C ARG A 37 2.99 2.27 20.08
N LEU A 38 2.59 2.40 18.82
CA LEU A 38 1.73 3.47 18.32
C LEU A 38 0.48 2.90 17.64
N PRO A 39 -0.47 2.33 18.39
CA PRO A 39 -1.61 1.61 17.82
C PRO A 39 -2.56 2.51 17.00
N ALA A 40 -2.58 3.81 17.25
CA ALA A 40 -3.37 4.78 16.49
C ALA A 40 -2.67 5.29 15.22
N LEU A 41 -1.39 4.93 15.00
CA LEU A 41 -0.66 5.34 13.81
C LEU A 41 -1.24 4.64 12.58
N LYS A 42 -1.64 5.43 11.59
CA LYS A 42 -2.08 4.97 10.29
C LYS A 42 -0.94 5.17 9.29
N VAL A 43 -0.53 4.10 8.63
CA VAL A 43 0.54 4.11 7.62
C VAL A 43 -0.03 3.62 6.30
N MET A 44 0.18 4.39 5.25
CA MET A 44 -0.11 4.02 3.88
C MET A 44 1.21 3.83 3.12
N LEU A 45 1.32 2.74 2.41
CA LEU A 45 2.45 2.39 1.56
C LEU A 45 2.07 2.68 0.11
N ALA A 46 2.86 3.50 -0.56
CA ALA A 46 2.68 3.84 -1.96
C ALA A 46 2.98 2.65 -2.89
N HIS A 47 2.52 2.74 -4.13
CA HIS A 47 2.76 1.76 -5.20
C HIS A 47 2.33 0.33 -4.79
N GLY A 48 1.11 0.23 -4.22
CA GLY A 48 0.59 -1.03 -3.69
C GLY A 48 1.45 -1.66 -2.59
N GLY A 49 2.32 -0.87 -1.94
CA GLY A 49 3.32 -1.38 -1.00
C GLY A 49 4.53 -2.02 -1.66
N GLY A 50 4.74 -1.77 -2.95
CA GLY A 50 5.84 -2.32 -3.73
C GLY A 50 5.83 -3.84 -3.76
N SER A 51 6.94 -4.47 -3.40
CA SER A 51 7.04 -5.94 -3.34
C SER A 51 6.56 -6.54 -1.99
N PHE A 52 6.17 -5.73 -1.01
CA PHE A 52 5.83 -6.21 0.33
C PHE A 52 4.64 -7.17 0.35
N PRO A 53 3.47 -6.88 -0.26
CA PRO A 53 2.34 -7.82 -0.24
C PRO A 53 2.66 -9.15 -0.91
N TYR A 54 3.40 -9.13 -2.02
CA TYR A 54 3.84 -10.35 -2.70
C TYR A 54 4.82 -11.16 -1.86
N SER A 55 5.70 -10.48 -1.10
CA SER A 55 6.76 -11.11 -0.30
C SER A 55 6.31 -11.51 1.10
N ILE A 56 5.07 -11.21 1.52
CA ILE A 56 4.62 -11.44 2.90
C ILE A 56 4.76 -12.90 3.34
N GLY A 57 4.54 -13.85 2.44
CA GLY A 57 4.73 -15.27 2.74
C GLY A 57 6.19 -15.62 3.07
N ARG A 58 7.16 -15.05 2.34
CA ARG A 58 8.57 -15.21 2.62
C ARG A 58 8.97 -14.56 3.95
N ILE A 59 8.45 -13.36 4.21
CA ILE A 59 8.71 -12.60 5.44
C ILE A 59 8.20 -13.37 6.66
N GLU A 60 6.97 -13.86 6.59
CA GLU A 60 6.36 -14.70 7.63
C GLU A 60 7.13 -16.02 7.84
N HIS A 61 7.56 -16.65 6.76
CA HIS A 61 8.36 -17.88 6.86
C HIS A 61 9.70 -17.61 7.57
N GLY A 62 10.40 -16.53 7.19
CA GLY A 62 11.63 -16.10 7.85
C GLY A 62 11.44 -15.82 9.35
N PHE A 63 10.34 -15.15 9.70
CA PHE A 63 9.95 -14.88 11.09
C PHE A 63 9.80 -16.19 11.90
N ARG A 64 9.18 -17.21 11.33
CA ARG A 64 9.03 -18.52 11.99
C ARG A 64 10.32 -19.32 12.08
N MET A 65 11.18 -19.24 11.06
CA MET A 65 12.41 -20.04 10.99
C MET A 65 13.56 -19.44 11.80
N ARG A 66 13.61 -18.13 11.93
CA ARG A 66 14.70 -17.45 12.64
C ARG A 66 14.15 -16.35 13.58
N PRO A 67 13.31 -16.75 14.57
CA PRO A 67 12.77 -15.78 15.55
C PRO A 67 13.89 -15.10 16.35
N ASP A 68 15.00 -15.76 16.54
CA ASP A 68 16.22 -15.23 17.16
C ASP A 68 16.78 -13.98 16.46
N LEU A 69 16.54 -13.84 15.14
CA LEU A 69 17.00 -12.69 14.36
C LEU A 69 15.87 -11.70 14.03
N VAL A 70 14.64 -12.17 13.91
CA VAL A 70 13.54 -11.41 13.32
C VAL A 70 12.51 -10.94 14.37
N ALA A 71 12.28 -11.76 15.41
CA ALA A 71 11.30 -11.46 16.46
C ALA A 71 11.95 -10.79 17.70
N THR A 72 13.01 -10.05 17.52
CA THR A 72 13.79 -9.43 18.63
C THR A 72 13.03 -8.32 19.33
N ASP A 73 12.38 -7.44 18.57
CA ASP A 73 11.70 -6.26 19.11
C ASP A 73 10.17 -6.38 18.99
N ASN A 74 9.68 -7.34 18.20
CA ASN A 74 8.26 -7.59 18.03
C ASN A 74 8.02 -9.09 17.76
N ALA A 75 7.35 -9.75 18.69
CA ALA A 75 7.02 -11.19 18.60
C ALA A 75 5.72 -11.47 17.82
N ARG A 76 5.05 -10.44 17.29
CA ARG A 76 3.79 -10.61 16.55
C ARG A 76 4.05 -10.99 15.10
N ASN A 77 3.21 -11.91 14.58
CA ASN A 77 3.36 -12.40 13.20
C ASN A 77 3.23 -11.25 12.19
N PRO A 78 4.22 -11.07 11.28
CA PRO A 78 4.21 -9.97 10.32
C PRO A 78 3.00 -9.96 9.37
N ARG A 79 2.40 -11.10 9.06
CA ARG A 79 1.19 -11.18 8.23
C ARG A 79 -0.02 -10.47 8.84
N GLU A 80 -0.12 -10.43 10.16
CA GLU A 80 -1.23 -9.76 10.84
C GLU A 80 -1.28 -8.25 10.55
N TYR A 81 -0.16 -7.66 10.14
CA TYR A 81 -0.09 -6.24 9.81
C TYR A 81 -0.64 -5.89 8.43
N MET A 82 -0.92 -6.89 7.58
CA MET A 82 -1.59 -6.62 6.29
C MET A 82 -2.94 -5.92 6.48
N SER A 83 -3.69 -6.25 7.54
CA SER A 83 -4.95 -5.59 7.89
C SER A 83 -4.79 -4.26 8.63
N ARG A 84 -3.58 -3.85 8.99
CA ARG A 84 -3.28 -2.60 9.70
C ARG A 84 -2.63 -1.53 8.82
N LEU A 85 -1.98 -1.97 7.76
CA LEU A 85 -1.38 -1.09 6.76
C LEU A 85 -2.41 -0.74 5.69
N TYR A 86 -2.23 0.43 5.09
CA TYR A 86 -3.00 0.86 3.93
C TYR A 86 -2.08 0.89 2.70
N PHE A 87 -2.68 0.79 1.54
CA PHE A 87 -1.99 0.72 0.25
C PHE A 87 -2.70 1.59 -0.77
N ASP A 88 -1.99 2.08 -1.76
CA ASP A 88 -2.63 2.66 -2.92
C ASP A 88 -2.85 1.64 -4.05
N SER A 89 -3.61 2.05 -5.07
CA SER A 89 -3.93 1.22 -6.23
C SER A 89 -2.93 1.35 -7.38
N CYS A 90 -1.87 2.14 -7.21
CA CYS A 90 -0.92 2.46 -8.30
C CYS A 90 0.06 1.31 -8.54
N VAL A 91 -0.44 0.23 -9.13
CA VAL A 91 0.32 -1.02 -9.39
C VAL A 91 0.46 -1.36 -10.88
N HIS A 92 -0.23 -0.61 -11.78
CA HIS A 92 -0.14 -0.70 -13.25
C HIS A 92 -0.46 -2.08 -13.86
N ASP A 93 -1.15 -2.96 -13.12
CA ASP A 93 -1.51 -4.31 -13.56
C ASP A 93 -2.75 -4.81 -12.81
N ASP A 94 -3.74 -5.28 -13.54
CA ASP A 94 -5.03 -5.74 -12.98
C ASP A 94 -4.86 -6.97 -12.08
N ALA A 95 -3.98 -7.89 -12.45
CA ALA A 95 -3.74 -9.10 -11.67
C ALA A 95 -3.02 -8.76 -10.35
N ALA A 96 -2.09 -7.82 -10.40
CA ALA A 96 -1.41 -7.31 -9.20
C ALA A 96 -2.40 -6.60 -8.26
N LEU A 97 -3.32 -5.77 -8.81
CA LEU A 97 -4.35 -5.11 -8.01
C LEU A 97 -5.32 -6.11 -7.37
N ARG A 98 -5.79 -7.13 -8.13
CA ARG A 98 -6.61 -8.23 -7.58
C ARG A 98 -5.90 -8.98 -6.47
N TYR A 99 -4.61 -9.27 -6.64
CA TYR A 99 -3.79 -9.92 -5.61
C TYR A 99 -3.69 -9.05 -4.35
N LEU A 100 -3.44 -7.75 -4.51
CA LEU A 100 -3.37 -6.80 -3.39
C LEU A 100 -4.70 -6.77 -2.62
N LEU A 101 -5.83 -6.65 -3.31
CA LEU A 101 -7.17 -6.67 -2.70
C LEU A 101 -7.45 -7.98 -1.94
N ALA A 102 -7.07 -9.12 -2.53
CA ALA A 102 -7.23 -10.44 -1.89
C ALA A 102 -6.35 -10.61 -0.64
N THR A 103 -5.20 -9.93 -0.60
CA THR A 103 -4.21 -10.08 0.48
C THR A 103 -4.42 -9.07 1.61
N ALA A 104 -4.73 -7.83 1.28
CA ALA A 104 -4.89 -6.73 2.24
C ALA A 104 -6.35 -6.47 2.65
N GLY A 105 -7.29 -6.74 1.74
CA GLY A 105 -8.70 -6.37 1.86
C GLY A 105 -9.02 -5.06 1.16
N THR A 106 -10.26 -4.94 0.64
CA THR A 106 -10.75 -3.77 -0.09
C THR A 106 -10.75 -2.50 0.77
N ASP A 107 -10.92 -2.68 2.09
CA ASP A 107 -10.92 -1.60 3.09
C ASP A 107 -9.51 -1.10 3.46
N ARG A 108 -8.48 -1.62 2.86
CA ARG A 108 -7.08 -1.22 3.04
C ARG A 108 -6.43 -0.66 1.79
N VAL A 109 -7.13 -0.65 0.67
CA VAL A 109 -6.62 -0.10 -0.59
C VAL A 109 -7.42 1.16 -0.95
N MET A 110 -6.72 2.18 -1.42
CA MET A 110 -7.30 3.45 -1.85
C MET A 110 -6.71 3.88 -3.18
N LEU A 111 -7.46 4.71 -3.93
CA LEU A 111 -6.97 5.28 -5.18
C LEU A 111 -5.66 6.03 -4.96
N GLY A 112 -4.64 5.69 -5.73
CA GLY A 112 -3.39 6.44 -5.87
C GLY A 112 -3.05 6.63 -7.33
N THR A 113 -2.47 7.77 -7.68
CA THR A 113 -2.20 8.14 -9.07
C THR A 113 -0.73 8.38 -9.37
N ASP A 114 0.08 8.56 -8.35
CA ASP A 114 1.49 8.96 -8.46
C ASP A 114 1.70 10.25 -9.27
N TYR A 115 0.65 11.10 -9.38
CA TYR A 115 0.77 12.42 -10.04
C TYR A 115 1.73 13.32 -9.23
N PRO A 116 2.64 14.09 -9.87
CA PRO A 116 2.79 14.31 -11.32
C PRO A 116 3.94 13.51 -11.95
N PHE A 117 4.30 12.36 -11.42
CA PHE A 117 5.46 11.61 -11.87
C PHE A 117 5.21 10.84 -13.17
N PRO A 118 6.26 10.57 -13.98
CA PRO A 118 6.10 9.87 -15.25
C PRO A 118 5.55 8.43 -15.14
N LEU A 119 5.68 7.79 -13.97
CA LEU A 119 5.08 6.49 -13.69
C LEU A 119 3.64 6.61 -13.18
N GLY A 120 3.10 7.82 -13.04
CA GLY A 120 1.73 8.03 -12.59
C GLY A 120 0.69 7.50 -13.58
N GLU A 121 -0.51 7.22 -13.06
CA GLU A 121 -1.65 6.82 -13.87
C GLU A 121 -2.08 7.99 -14.79
N GLN A 122 -2.13 7.73 -16.10
CA GLN A 122 -2.59 8.71 -17.09
C GLN A 122 -4.11 8.91 -17.00
N GLU A 123 -4.84 7.86 -16.67
CA GLU A 123 -6.29 7.85 -16.46
C GLU A 123 -6.56 7.36 -15.03
N PRO A 124 -6.62 8.28 -14.04
CA PRO A 124 -6.76 7.92 -12.64
C PRO A 124 -7.97 7.04 -12.36
N GLY A 125 -7.72 5.87 -11.78
CA GLY A 125 -8.76 4.91 -11.42
C GLY A 125 -9.17 3.94 -12.51
N SER A 126 -8.62 4.03 -13.73
CA SER A 126 -8.93 3.08 -14.82
C SER A 126 -8.67 1.63 -14.43
N GLY A 127 -7.59 1.35 -13.68
CA GLY A 127 -7.29 0.03 -13.15
C GLY A 127 -8.37 -0.48 -12.18
N ILE A 128 -8.93 0.38 -11.35
CA ILE A 128 -10.05 0.01 -10.45
C ILE A 128 -11.31 -0.31 -11.25
N GLU A 129 -11.64 0.51 -12.27
CA GLU A 129 -12.79 0.28 -13.14
C GLU A 129 -12.67 -1.04 -13.92
N ALA A 130 -11.47 -1.37 -14.41
CA ALA A 130 -11.20 -2.60 -15.15
C ALA A 130 -11.42 -3.88 -14.31
N LEU A 131 -11.43 -3.79 -12.98
CA LEU A 131 -11.69 -4.94 -12.12
C LEU A 131 -13.14 -5.43 -12.18
N GLY A 132 -14.10 -4.59 -12.59
CA GLY A 132 -15.51 -4.93 -12.63
C GLY A 132 -16.11 -5.21 -11.25
N LEU A 133 -15.68 -4.49 -10.24
CA LEU A 133 -16.15 -4.63 -8.86
C LEU A 133 -17.59 -4.11 -8.69
N GLY A 134 -18.27 -4.57 -7.64
CA GLY A 134 -19.56 -4.01 -7.25
C GLY A 134 -19.44 -2.56 -6.76
N ASP A 135 -20.57 -1.80 -6.85
CA ASP A 135 -20.59 -0.36 -6.53
C ASP A 135 -20.02 -0.03 -5.14
N ALA A 136 -20.29 -0.86 -4.14
CA ALA A 136 -19.81 -0.63 -2.78
C ALA A 136 -18.28 -0.77 -2.66
N GLU A 137 -17.70 -1.79 -3.27
CA GLU A 137 -16.25 -2.00 -3.28
C GLU A 137 -15.55 -0.92 -4.12
N ARG A 138 -16.12 -0.61 -5.27
CA ARG A 138 -15.65 0.47 -6.14
C ARG A 138 -15.63 1.82 -5.41
N ALA A 139 -16.72 2.21 -4.76
CA ALA A 139 -16.79 3.44 -3.97
C ALA A 139 -15.77 3.41 -2.80
N ARG A 140 -15.55 2.24 -2.21
CA ARG A 140 -14.57 2.07 -1.15
C ARG A 140 -13.15 2.39 -1.65
N LEU A 141 -12.75 1.85 -2.80
CA LEU A 141 -11.44 2.09 -3.39
C LEU A 141 -11.26 3.54 -3.86
N PHE A 142 -12.27 4.13 -4.52
CA PHE A 142 -12.17 5.48 -5.06
C PHE A 142 -12.05 6.57 -4.00
N HIS A 143 -12.76 6.42 -2.87
CA HIS A 143 -12.76 7.47 -1.84
C HIS A 143 -12.97 6.98 -0.41
N GLY A 144 -13.73 5.89 -0.19
CA GLY A 144 -14.15 5.50 1.15
C GLY A 144 -12.97 5.20 2.07
N THR A 145 -12.00 4.42 1.61
CA THR A 145 -10.79 4.07 2.36
C THR A 145 -9.94 5.30 2.66
N ALA A 146 -9.76 6.20 1.68
CA ALA A 146 -9.00 7.43 1.87
C ALA A 146 -9.65 8.37 2.90
N LEU A 147 -10.97 8.54 2.83
CA LEU A 147 -11.73 9.36 3.78
C LEU A 147 -11.63 8.82 5.21
N GLU A 148 -11.73 7.50 5.38
CA GLU A 148 -11.54 6.84 6.68
C GLU A 148 -10.11 7.01 7.19
N TRP A 149 -9.12 6.83 6.31
CA TRP A 149 -7.71 7.02 6.66
C TRP A 149 -7.43 8.44 7.12
N LEU A 150 -7.97 9.45 6.40
CA LEU A 150 -7.85 10.86 6.74
C LEU A 150 -8.70 11.27 7.95
N GLY A 151 -9.73 10.50 8.29
CA GLY A 151 -10.67 10.86 9.36
C GLY A 151 -11.56 12.06 8.99
N VAL A 152 -11.91 12.22 7.72
CA VAL A 152 -12.72 13.36 7.23
C VAL A 152 -13.99 12.87 6.52
N PRO A 153 -15.11 13.60 6.64
CA PRO A 153 -16.34 13.25 5.95
C PRO A 153 -16.27 13.64 4.47
N ILE A 154 -17.00 12.92 3.61
CA ILE A 154 -17.09 13.20 2.17
C ILE A 154 -17.61 14.62 1.88
N SER A 155 -18.47 15.15 2.73
CA SER A 155 -19.03 16.50 2.58
C SER A 155 -17.97 17.60 2.52
N ARG A 156 -16.78 17.34 3.04
CA ARG A 156 -15.65 18.30 2.95
C ARG A 156 -15.18 18.53 1.51
N PHE A 157 -15.41 17.55 0.62
CA PHE A 157 -14.96 17.56 -0.77
C PHE A 157 -16.11 17.72 -1.76
N GLN A 158 -17.36 17.74 -1.28
CA GLN A 158 -18.51 18.04 -2.11
C GLN A 158 -18.57 19.56 -2.31
N THR A 159 -18.37 20.01 -3.55
CA THR A 159 -18.62 21.40 -3.91
C THR A 159 -20.10 21.66 -3.69
N VAL A 160 -20.45 22.62 -2.84
CA VAL A 160 -21.82 23.15 -2.80
C VAL A 160 -22.05 23.71 -4.20
N ALA A 161 -22.91 23.07 -5.00
CA ALA A 161 -23.33 23.60 -6.26
C ALA A 161 -23.87 25.01 -5.95
N ALA A 162 -23.22 26.02 -6.50
CA ALA A 162 -23.70 27.36 -6.37
C ALA A 162 -25.14 27.39 -6.92
N VAL A 163 -26.09 27.64 -6.05
CA VAL A 163 -27.49 27.86 -6.44
C VAL A 163 -27.46 29.11 -7.32
N ALA A 164 -27.59 28.89 -8.64
CA ALA A 164 -27.79 29.97 -9.61
C ALA A 164 -29.25 30.43 -9.56
#